data_1179aed7ea16b9384694db446a0a64e9
#
_entry.id   1179aed7ea16b9384694db446a0a64e9
#
_cell.length_a   1.000
_cell.length_b   1.000
_cell.length_c   1.000
_cell.angle_alpha   90.00
_cell.angle_beta   90.00
_cell.angle_gamma   90.00
#
_symmetry.space_group_name_H-M   'P 1'
#
loop_
_entity.id
_entity.type
_entity.pdbx_description
1 polymer ?
#
loop_
_entity_poly.entity_id
_entity_poly.type
_entity_poly.pdbx_seq_one_letter_code
_entity_poly.pdbx_strand_id
1 'polypeptide(L)'
;MNKLDKESIIGISALLVHAANIDENYSDHEKKLIKDFISSYLKNDSTDEILSKAEEIENNSNQLLNYTNIIKENSLEVKKDIIEHLWKVIISDNSIDQYEANLMGRICGLIYLPDKECAEIKLKLLNSKWLISLKMNV
;
A
#
# COMPACT_ATOMS: atom_id res chain seq x y z
N MET A 1 -2.99 -19.86 8.13
CA MET A 1 -1.90 -19.74 7.18
C MET A 1 -2.07 -18.57 6.26
N ASN A 2 -1.12 -17.71 6.25
CA ASN A 2 -1.24 -16.43 5.57
C ASN A 2 -0.72 -16.55 4.14
N LYS A 3 -1.56 -17.11 3.28
CA LYS A 3 -1.18 -17.19 1.88
C LYS A 3 -2.03 -16.24 1.08
N LEU A 4 -1.36 -15.27 0.50
CA LEU A 4 -1.95 -14.44 -0.52
C LEU A 4 -1.65 -15.09 -1.86
N ASP A 5 -2.67 -15.52 -2.56
CA ASP A 5 -2.49 -16.06 -3.89
C ASP A 5 -2.28 -14.94 -4.91
N LYS A 6 -1.99 -15.31 -6.15
CA LYS A 6 -1.70 -14.34 -7.20
C LYS A 6 -2.85 -13.34 -7.40
N GLU A 7 -4.08 -13.81 -7.40
CA GLU A 7 -5.24 -12.94 -7.57
C GLU A 7 -5.38 -11.95 -6.43
N SER A 8 -5.13 -12.42 -5.19
CA SER A 8 -5.17 -11.55 -4.01
C SER A 8 -4.09 -10.47 -4.09
N ILE A 9 -2.89 -10.83 -4.53
CA ILE A 9 -1.80 -9.86 -4.68
C ILE A 9 -2.14 -8.84 -5.76
N ILE A 10 -2.75 -9.25 -6.85
CA ILE A 10 -3.20 -8.31 -7.89
C ILE A 10 -4.23 -7.33 -7.33
N GLY A 11 -5.20 -7.83 -6.57
CA GLY A 11 -6.22 -6.98 -5.95
C GLY A 11 -5.64 -5.98 -4.94
N ILE A 12 -4.72 -6.43 -4.10
CA ILE A 12 -4.05 -5.56 -3.13
C ILE A 12 -3.17 -4.53 -3.85
N SER A 13 -2.50 -4.95 -4.93
CA SER A 13 -1.70 -4.04 -5.75
C SER A 13 -2.59 -2.97 -6.39
N ALA A 14 -3.81 -3.32 -6.79
CA ALA A 14 -4.77 -2.35 -7.29
C ALA A 14 -5.12 -1.31 -6.23
N LEU A 15 -5.22 -1.73 -4.97
CA LEU A 15 -5.44 -0.79 -3.86
C LEU A 15 -4.24 0.15 -3.68
N LEU A 16 -3.02 -0.37 -3.82
CA LEU A 16 -1.82 0.46 -3.76
C LEU A 16 -1.80 1.48 -4.91
N VAL A 17 -2.17 1.06 -6.11
CA VAL A 17 -2.30 1.97 -7.26
C VAL A 17 -3.35 3.04 -6.98
N HIS A 18 -4.48 2.66 -6.39
CA HIS A 18 -5.53 3.60 -6.03
C HIS A 18 -5.01 4.65 -5.05
N ALA A 19 -4.27 4.24 -4.04
CA ALA A 19 -3.67 5.17 -3.08
C ALA A 19 -2.70 6.13 -3.77
N ALA A 20 -1.91 5.62 -4.71
CA ALA A 20 -0.94 6.44 -5.46
C ALA A 20 -1.63 7.45 -6.38
N ASN A 21 -2.82 7.11 -6.87
CA ASN A 21 -3.56 7.97 -7.81
C ASN A 21 -4.39 9.07 -7.14
N ILE A 22 -4.48 9.07 -5.81
CA ILE A 22 -5.35 10.04 -5.11
C ILE A 22 -4.95 11.49 -5.39
N ASP A 23 -3.66 11.76 -5.47
CA ASP A 23 -3.15 13.12 -5.75
C ASP A 23 -2.86 13.34 -7.24
N GLU A 24 -3.27 12.42 -8.09
CA GLU A 24 -3.05 12.46 -9.53
C GLU A 24 -1.56 12.45 -9.94
N ASN A 25 -0.70 12.02 -9.03
CA ASN A 25 0.74 12.04 -9.24
C ASN A 25 1.34 10.64 -9.09
N TYR A 26 0.88 9.72 -9.91
CA TYR A 26 1.35 8.34 -9.89
C TYR A 26 2.72 8.26 -10.58
N SER A 27 3.78 8.41 -9.78
CA SER A 27 5.16 8.51 -10.25
C SER A 27 5.82 7.14 -10.44
N ASP A 28 6.97 7.15 -11.11
CA ASP A 28 7.80 5.95 -11.26
C ASP A 28 8.30 5.43 -9.92
N HIS A 29 8.56 6.33 -8.97
CA HIS A 29 8.97 5.95 -7.62
C HIS A 29 7.87 5.16 -6.92
N GLU A 30 6.62 5.61 -7.05
CA GLU A 30 5.48 4.90 -6.48
C GLU A 30 5.28 3.54 -7.14
N LYS A 31 5.45 3.46 -8.46
CA LYS A 31 5.40 2.20 -9.20
C LYS A 31 6.44 1.21 -8.68
N LYS A 32 7.65 1.71 -8.40
CA LYS A 32 8.72 0.87 -7.86
C LYS A 32 8.34 0.30 -6.49
N LEU A 33 7.74 1.12 -5.62
CA LEU A 33 7.31 0.67 -4.30
C LEU A 33 6.25 -0.43 -4.41
N ILE A 34 5.33 -0.30 -5.36
CA ILE A 34 4.31 -1.32 -5.61
C ILE A 34 4.94 -2.60 -6.15
N LYS A 35 5.89 -2.48 -7.06
CA LYS A 35 6.63 -3.63 -7.58
C LYS A 35 7.41 -4.36 -6.47
N ASP A 36 7.98 -3.61 -5.53
CA ASP A 36 8.66 -4.19 -4.37
C ASP A 36 7.68 -5.01 -3.53
N PHE A 37 6.47 -4.52 -3.33
CA PHE A 37 5.43 -5.28 -2.65
C PHE A 37 5.13 -6.58 -3.41
N ILE A 38 4.91 -6.48 -4.72
CA ILE A 38 4.59 -7.64 -5.55
C ILE A 38 5.69 -8.70 -5.46
N SER A 39 6.95 -8.28 -5.60
CA SER A 39 8.07 -9.21 -5.59
C SER A 39 8.31 -9.84 -4.23
N SER A 40 7.87 -9.20 -3.14
CA SER A 40 7.98 -9.78 -1.80
C SER A 40 7.04 -10.98 -1.60
N TYR A 41 5.96 -11.07 -2.39
CA TYR A 41 4.99 -12.16 -2.30
C TYR A 41 5.04 -13.12 -3.50
N LEU A 42 5.40 -12.63 -4.67
CA LEU A 42 5.41 -13.41 -5.92
C LEU A 42 6.78 -13.31 -6.59
N LYS A 43 7.73 -14.06 -6.05
CA LYS A 43 9.14 -13.95 -6.47
C LYS A 43 9.42 -14.43 -7.90
N ASN A 44 8.61 -15.35 -8.40
CA ASN A 44 8.83 -15.97 -9.70
C ASN A 44 7.95 -15.40 -10.82
N ASP A 45 7.13 -14.41 -10.50
CA ASP A 45 6.23 -13.79 -11.48
C ASP A 45 6.81 -12.47 -11.98
N SER A 46 6.37 -12.05 -13.16
CA SER A 46 6.74 -10.75 -13.70
C SER A 46 6.03 -9.64 -12.93
N THR A 47 6.79 -8.80 -12.24
CA THR A 47 6.23 -7.67 -11.49
C THR A 47 5.57 -6.66 -12.42
N ASP A 48 6.10 -6.47 -13.62
CA ASP A 48 5.53 -5.55 -14.61
C ASP A 48 4.15 -6.02 -15.07
N GLU A 49 4.00 -7.31 -15.33
CA GLU A 49 2.72 -7.88 -15.73
C GLU A 49 1.68 -7.77 -14.63
N ILE A 50 2.06 -8.09 -13.40
CA ILE A 50 1.17 -8.00 -12.24
C ILE A 50 0.74 -6.55 -12.01
N LEU A 51 1.68 -5.62 -12.09
CA LEU A 51 1.37 -4.20 -11.93
C LEU A 51 0.42 -3.72 -13.02
N SER A 52 0.63 -4.14 -14.27
CA SER A 52 -0.27 -3.76 -15.37
C SER A 52 -1.70 -4.24 -15.12
N LYS A 53 -1.85 -5.46 -14.62
CA LYS A 53 -3.17 -6.00 -14.28
C LYS A 53 -3.81 -5.21 -13.13
N ALA A 54 -3.02 -4.84 -12.13
CA ALA A 54 -3.50 -4.04 -11.01
C ALA A 54 -3.96 -2.65 -11.46
N GLU A 55 -3.21 -2.02 -12.36
CA GLU A 55 -3.57 -0.72 -12.93
C GLU A 55 -4.88 -0.80 -13.72
N GLU A 56 -5.06 -1.88 -14.47
CA GLU A 56 -6.29 -2.10 -15.22
C GLU A 56 -7.50 -2.27 -14.32
N ILE A 57 -7.36 -3.04 -13.24
CA ILE A 57 -8.42 -3.23 -12.25
C ILE A 57 -8.78 -1.90 -11.59
N GLU A 58 -7.78 -1.13 -11.20
CA GLU A 58 -8.00 0.17 -10.55
C GLU A 58 -8.73 1.13 -11.48
N ASN A 59 -8.37 1.16 -12.75
CA ASN A 59 -9.06 2.00 -13.75
C ASN A 59 -10.53 1.64 -13.95
N ASN A 60 -10.85 0.35 -13.81
CA ASN A 60 -12.20 -0.15 -14.10
C ASN A 60 -13.10 -0.26 -12.87
N SER A 61 -12.56 0.01 -11.69
CA SER A 61 -13.32 -0.14 -10.46
C SER A 61 -12.91 0.93 -9.45
N ASN A 62 -13.90 1.61 -8.91
CA ASN A 62 -13.69 2.61 -7.86
C ASN A 62 -14.16 2.11 -6.50
N GLN A 63 -14.42 0.80 -6.37
CA GLN A 63 -14.96 0.25 -5.13
C GLN A 63 -13.84 -0.24 -4.21
N LEU A 64 -13.51 0.59 -3.26
CA LEU A 64 -12.48 0.30 -2.26
C LEU A 64 -12.76 -1.02 -1.52
N LEU A 65 -14.03 -1.30 -1.26
CA LEU A 65 -14.43 -2.49 -0.52
C LEU A 65 -14.01 -3.79 -1.19
N ASN A 66 -13.98 -3.82 -2.53
CA ASN A 66 -13.56 -5.00 -3.27
C ASN A 66 -12.12 -5.39 -2.99
N TYR A 67 -11.27 -4.39 -2.72
CA TYR A 67 -9.86 -4.61 -2.43
C TYR A 67 -9.64 -4.97 -0.96
N THR A 68 -10.38 -4.35 -0.06
CA THR A 68 -10.17 -4.52 1.39
C THR A 68 -10.69 -5.87 1.90
N ASN A 69 -11.70 -6.45 1.24
CA ASN A 69 -12.23 -7.75 1.67
C ASN A 69 -11.16 -8.85 1.63
N ILE A 70 -10.27 -8.79 0.66
CA ILE A 70 -9.17 -9.75 0.56
C ILE A 70 -8.24 -9.61 1.77
N ILE A 71 -7.90 -8.39 2.12
CA ILE A 71 -6.99 -8.10 3.24
C ILE A 71 -7.62 -8.52 4.57
N LYS A 72 -8.90 -8.26 4.73
CA LYS A 72 -9.65 -8.55 5.96
C LYS A 72 -9.57 -10.01 6.38
N GLU A 73 -9.50 -10.92 5.41
CA GLU A 73 -9.46 -12.36 5.66
C GLU A 73 -8.08 -12.86 6.10
N ASN A 74 -7.08 -12.01 6.09
CA ASN A 74 -5.71 -12.40 6.39
C ASN A 74 -5.35 -12.15 7.86
N SER A 75 -4.17 -12.64 8.26
CA SER A 75 -3.68 -12.50 9.63
C SER A 75 -3.29 -11.06 9.94
N LEU A 76 -3.12 -10.78 11.22
CA LEU A 76 -2.66 -9.47 11.68
C LEU A 76 -1.31 -9.09 11.05
N GLU A 77 -0.39 -10.04 10.94
CA GLU A 77 0.93 -9.78 10.36
C GLU A 77 0.84 -9.34 8.90
N VAL A 78 0.01 -10.03 8.12
CA VAL A 78 -0.20 -9.68 6.71
C VAL A 78 -0.88 -8.32 6.59
N LYS A 79 -1.88 -8.06 7.43
CA LYS A 79 -2.55 -6.75 7.44
C LYS A 79 -1.57 -5.63 7.73
N LYS A 80 -0.70 -5.81 8.71
CA LYS A 80 0.33 -4.81 9.05
C LYS A 80 1.29 -4.58 7.89
N ASP A 81 1.73 -5.65 7.23
CA ASP A 81 2.64 -5.55 6.10
C ASP A 81 2.01 -4.76 4.95
N ILE A 82 0.76 -5.04 4.65
CA ILE A 82 0.04 -4.33 3.58
C ILE A 82 -0.13 -2.85 3.94
N ILE A 83 -0.50 -2.55 5.17
CA ILE A 83 -0.65 -1.16 5.62
C ILE A 83 0.69 -0.43 5.57
N GLU A 84 1.78 -1.11 5.92
CA GLU A 84 3.12 -0.53 5.79
C GLU A 84 3.41 -0.14 4.35
N HIS A 85 3.11 -1.01 3.40
CA HIS A 85 3.33 -0.71 1.98
C HIS A 85 2.44 0.43 1.48
N LEU A 86 1.19 0.48 1.94
CA LEU A 86 0.29 1.60 1.61
C LEU A 86 0.86 2.92 2.11
N TRP A 87 1.32 2.96 3.36
CA TRP A 87 1.93 4.17 3.91
C TRP A 87 3.19 4.56 3.15
N LYS A 88 4.02 3.59 2.74
CA LYS A 88 5.22 3.86 1.95
C LYS A 88 4.88 4.57 0.64
N VAL A 89 3.83 4.10 -0.04
CA VAL A 89 3.37 4.73 -1.28
C VAL A 89 2.88 6.15 -1.02
N ILE A 90 2.06 6.33 0.01
CA ILE A 90 1.48 7.63 0.34
C ILE A 90 2.54 8.63 0.78
N ILE A 91 3.51 8.20 1.58
CA ILE A 91 4.56 9.07 2.13
C ILE A 91 5.67 9.37 1.12
N SER A 92 5.70 8.68 -0.01
CA SER A 92 6.80 8.73 -0.96
C SER A 92 7.13 10.14 -1.46
N ASP A 93 6.16 11.03 -1.49
CA ASP A 93 6.34 12.42 -1.94
C ASP A 93 6.61 13.41 -0.79
N ASN A 94 6.83 12.91 0.42
CA ASN A 94 7.10 13.69 1.64
C ASN A 94 5.92 14.53 2.14
N SER A 95 4.75 14.35 1.56
CA SER A 95 3.54 15.04 2.03
C SER A 95 2.40 14.04 2.16
N ILE A 96 1.55 14.24 3.16
CA ILE A 96 0.33 13.47 3.33
C ILE A 96 -0.81 14.45 3.31
N ASP A 97 -1.63 14.41 2.26
CA ASP A 97 -2.80 15.26 2.25
C ASP A 97 -3.95 14.62 3.01
N GLN A 98 -5.00 15.40 3.22
CA GLN A 98 -6.14 14.96 4.01
C GLN A 98 -6.88 13.79 3.38
N TYR A 99 -6.94 13.72 2.06
CA TYR A 99 -7.60 12.63 1.36
C TYR A 99 -6.87 11.31 1.57
N GLU A 100 -5.53 11.34 1.54
CA GLU A 100 -4.71 10.16 1.78
C GLU A 100 -4.86 9.68 3.23
N ALA A 101 -4.85 10.60 4.18
CA ALA A 101 -5.05 10.26 5.60
C ALA A 101 -6.43 9.65 5.82
N ASN A 102 -7.46 10.21 5.18
CA ASN A 102 -8.82 9.69 5.28
C ASN A 102 -8.94 8.29 4.67
N LEU A 103 -8.28 8.08 3.52
CA LEU A 103 -8.25 6.76 2.88
C LEU A 103 -7.66 5.71 3.82
N MET A 104 -6.54 6.03 4.45
CA MET A 104 -5.89 5.09 5.38
C MET A 104 -6.76 4.75 6.57
N GLY A 105 -7.45 5.75 7.14
CA GLY A 105 -8.38 5.52 8.23
C GLY A 105 -9.51 4.58 7.82
N ARG A 106 -10.06 4.77 6.62
CA ARG A 106 -11.13 3.91 6.10
C ARG A 106 -10.63 2.49 5.85
N ILE A 107 -9.45 2.34 5.27
CA ILE A 107 -8.87 1.02 5.00
C ILE A 107 -8.66 0.27 6.32
N CYS A 108 -8.04 0.91 7.30
CA CYS A 108 -7.79 0.28 8.61
C CYS A 108 -9.10 -0.19 9.26
N GLY A 109 -10.14 0.62 9.19
CA GLY A 109 -11.45 0.21 9.69
C GLY A 109 -12.04 -0.97 8.95
N LEU A 110 -11.96 -0.96 7.63
CA LEU A 110 -12.53 -2.00 6.78
C LEU A 110 -11.84 -3.35 6.92
N ILE A 111 -10.53 -3.36 7.20
CA ILE A 111 -9.78 -4.60 7.38
C ILE A 111 -9.67 -5.04 8.84
N TYR A 112 -10.31 -4.30 9.75
CA TYR A 112 -10.28 -4.57 11.19
C TYR A 112 -8.87 -4.51 11.79
N LEU A 113 -8.06 -3.57 11.32
CA LEU A 113 -6.77 -3.27 11.95
C LEU A 113 -6.98 -2.14 12.95
N PRO A 114 -6.64 -2.31 14.24
CA PRO A 114 -6.83 -1.24 15.22
C PRO A 114 -6.10 0.05 14.82
N ASP A 115 -6.72 1.19 15.09
CA ASP A 115 -6.15 2.49 14.77
C ASP A 115 -4.76 2.68 15.37
N LYS A 116 -4.56 2.14 16.56
CA LYS A 116 -3.26 2.19 17.23
C LYS A 116 -2.17 1.53 16.41
N GLU A 117 -2.45 0.35 15.85
CA GLU A 117 -1.50 -0.39 15.03
C GLU A 117 -1.16 0.38 13.75
N CYS A 118 -2.19 0.93 13.12
CA CYS A 118 -2.03 1.73 11.91
C CYS A 118 -1.16 2.97 12.18
N ALA A 119 -1.43 3.67 13.27
CA ALA A 119 -0.68 4.85 13.67
C ALA A 119 0.77 4.55 14.00
N GLU A 120 1.02 3.42 14.65
CA GLU A 120 2.39 3.00 14.99
C GLU A 120 3.22 2.73 13.73
N ILE A 121 2.62 2.08 12.74
CA ILE A 121 3.28 1.81 11.46
C ILE A 121 3.62 3.12 10.76
N LYS A 122 2.68 4.06 10.71
CA LYS A 122 2.88 5.38 10.12
C LYS A 122 4.04 6.11 10.77
N LEU A 123 4.05 6.17 12.11
CA LEU A 123 5.08 6.88 12.87
C LEU A 123 6.46 6.26 12.65
N LYS A 124 6.53 4.94 12.63
CA LYS A 124 7.78 4.22 12.38
C LYS A 124 8.37 4.58 11.02
N LEU A 125 7.54 4.63 9.99
CA LEU A 125 7.98 4.97 8.64
C LEU A 125 8.40 6.42 8.53
N LEU A 126 7.67 7.34 9.15
CA LEU A 126 8.01 8.75 9.15
C LEU A 126 9.34 9.00 9.86
N ASN A 127 9.55 8.33 10.99
CA ASN A 127 10.80 8.47 11.75
C ASN A 127 12.00 7.94 10.95
N SER A 128 11.85 6.82 10.27
CA SER A 128 12.90 6.24 9.42
C SER A 128 13.27 7.19 8.29
N LYS A 129 12.27 7.75 7.62
CA LYS A 129 12.46 8.68 6.53
C LYS A 129 13.12 9.97 7.02
N TRP A 130 12.70 10.47 8.17
CA TRP A 130 13.27 11.64 8.80
C TRP A 130 14.74 11.44 9.12
N LEU A 131 15.11 10.29 9.69
CA LEU A 131 16.49 9.97 10.02
C LEU A 131 17.38 9.90 8.79
N ILE A 132 16.88 9.32 7.70
CA ILE A 132 17.61 9.26 6.43
C ILE A 132 17.83 10.67 5.89
N SER A 133 16.82 11.51 5.97
CA SER A 133 16.89 12.90 5.52
C SER A 133 17.95 13.68 6.30
N LEU A 134 17.98 13.49 7.61
CA LEU A 134 18.98 14.15 8.49
C LEU A 134 20.39 13.70 8.13
N LYS A 135 20.59 12.41 7.88
CA LYS A 135 21.91 11.87 7.53
C LYS A 135 22.40 12.41 6.19
N MET A 136 21.51 12.65 5.25
CA MET A 136 21.87 13.17 3.94
C MET A 136 22.19 14.66 3.94
N ASN A 137 21.77 15.38 4.97
CA ASN A 137 21.99 16.81 5.08
C ASN A 137 23.21 17.17 5.92
N VAL A 138 23.94 16.16 6.37
CA VAL A 138 25.18 16.37 7.14
C VAL A 138 26.44 16.28 6.23
#